data_b7a8bf81ce2383e44f31876b76fbe382
#
_entry.id   b7a8bf81ce2383e44f31876b76fbe382
#
_cell.length_a   1.000
_cell.length_b   1.000
_cell.length_c   1.000
_cell.angle_alpha   90.00
_cell.angle_beta   90.00
_cell.angle_gamma   90.00
#
_symmetry.space_group_name_H-M   'P 1'
#
loop_
_entity.id
_entity.type
_entity.pdbx_description
1 polymer ?
#
loop_
_entity_poly.entity_id
_entity_poly.type
_entity_poly.pdbx_seq_one_letter_code
_entity_poly.pdbx_strand_id
1 'polypeptide(L)'
;LTTQKPSDALQIVSPLSINEITPEPGQVFLAPQTPLLLNSKSLPINNTRSWPDWWKGVDSTEGSVRRCAGTADFISLGFSIPMWANITFRLSPNKRQWESSFDIAGDHPFGVEGFSFEQTGPIPVTEVREVKRANYVKIINPWVIKTAPGWSSMYLPPSYEPDKNWTILPAVVNTDYYHHAHMVLNVLSDTEFTIPVGQIMQHIIP
;
A
#
# COMPACT_ATOMS: atom_id res chain seq x y z
N LEU A 1 -15.12 -22.39 18.95
CA LEU A 1 -14.36 -21.33 18.31
C LEU A 1 -15.34 -20.46 17.54
N THR A 2 -15.77 -19.36 18.13
CA THR A 2 -16.57 -18.34 17.46
C THR A 2 -15.66 -17.63 16.47
N THR A 3 -15.82 -17.94 15.19
CA THR A 3 -15.17 -17.19 14.11
C THR A 3 -15.80 -15.81 14.05
N GLN A 4 -15.14 -14.83 14.66
CA GLN A 4 -15.47 -13.44 14.47
C GLN A 4 -15.34 -13.13 12.96
N LYS A 5 -16.39 -12.60 12.34
CA LYS A 5 -16.33 -12.27 10.92
C LYS A 5 -15.24 -11.24 10.68
N PRO A 6 -14.30 -11.45 9.75
CA PRO A 6 -13.20 -10.51 9.47
C PRO A 6 -13.64 -9.08 9.11
N SER A 7 -14.93 -8.89 8.81
CA SER A 7 -15.48 -7.62 8.33
C SER A 7 -15.50 -6.48 9.34
N ASP A 8 -15.41 -6.77 10.63
CA ASP A 8 -15.47 -5.73 11.68
C ASP A 8 -14.07 -5.44 12.27
N ALA A 9 -13.05 -6.09 11.72
CA ALA A 9 -11.68 -5.99 12.20
C ALA A 9 -11.01 -4.65 11.88
N LEU A 10 -11.33 -4.03 10.73
CA LEU A 10 -10.71 -2.79 10.28
C LEU A 10 -11.53 -1.58 10.70
N GLN A 11 -10.94 -0.68 11.48
CA GLN A 11 -11.57 0.57 11.93
C GLN A 11 -10.70 1.77 11.62
N ILE A 12 -11.29 2.81 11.02
CA ILE A 12 -10.64 4.11 10.82
C ILE A 12 -11.02 5.02 11.98
N VAL A 13 -9.99 5.51 12.68
CA VAL A 13 -10.15 6.33 13.89
C VAL A 13 -9.48 7.69 13.73
N SER A 14 -9.78 8.61 14.64
CA SER A 14 -9.12 9.91 14.69
C SER A 14 -7.62 9.77 14.97
N PRO A 15 -6.76 10.60 14.37
CA PRO A 15 -5.34 10.66 14.72
C PRO A 15 -5.07 10.84 16.20
N LEU A 16 -5.93 11.58 16.89
CA LEU A 16 -5.77 11.87 18.32
C LEU A 16 -6.07 10.66 19.21
N SER A 17 -6.94 9.76 18.78
CA SER A 17 -7.40 8.64 19.60
C SER A 17 -6.58 7.37 19.41
N ILE A 18 -5.80 7.23 18.34
CA ILE A 18 -5.12 5.96 18.03
C ILE A 18 -4.11 5.54 19.10
N ASN A 19 -3.48 6.50 19.78
CA ASN A 19 -2.51 6.20 20.83
C ASN A 19 -3.17 5.66 22.11
N GLU A 20 -4.43 6.01 22.35
CA GLU A 20 -5.20 5.62 23.52
C GLU A 20 -5.91 4.27 23.35
N ILE A 21 -6.00 3.81 22.10
CA ILE A 21 -6.70 2.55 21.77
C ILE A 21 -5.71 1.38 21.87
N THR A 22 -6.10 0.34 22.61
CA THR A 22 -5.43 -0.96 22.58
C THR A 22 -6.28 -1.93 21.79
N PRO A 23 -5.85 -2.34 20.57
CA PRO A 23 -6.62 -3.29 19.78
C PRO A 23 -6.71 -4.66 20.45
N GLU A 24 -7.84 -5.31 20.33
CA GLU A 24 -8.02 -6.71 20.69
C GLU A 24 -7.51 -7.63 19.55
N PRO A 25 -7.17 -8.89 19.83
CA PRO A 25 -6.78 -9.85 18.80
C PRO A 25 -7.77 -9.89 17.63
N GLY A 26 -7.27 -9.70 16.40
CA GLY A 26 -8.09 -9.64 15.20
C GLY A 26 -8.63 -8.25 14.84
N GLN A 27 -8.39 -7.23 15.66
CA GLN A 27 -8.72 -5.84 15.33
C GLN A 27 -7.52 -5.11 14.74
N VAL A 28 -7.80 -4.20 13.80
CA VAL A 28 -6.83 -3.29 13.20
C VAL A 28 -7.40 -1.89 13.20
N PHE A 29 -6.66 -0.97 13.76
CA PHE A 29 -6.99 0.44 13.74
C PHE A 29 -6.09 1.19 12.77
N LEU A 30 -6.71 2.03 11.96
CA LEU A 30 -6.06 2.95 11.03
C LEU A 30 -6.37 4.38 11.44
N ALA A 31 -5.34 5.21 11.51
CA ALA A 31 -5.54 6.64 11.66
C ALA A 31 -4.77 7.39 10.57
N PRO A 32 -5.37 8.41 9.92
CA PRO A 32 -4.64 9.26 9.02
C PRO A 32 -3.71 10.18 9.80
N GLN A 33 -2.55 10.51 9.25
CA GLN A 33 -1.68 11.52 9.85
C GLN A 33 -2.25 12.95 9.75
N THR A 34 -3.21 13.15 8.85
CA THR A 34 -3.98 14.40 8.75
C THR A 34 -5.47 14.12 8.57
N PRO A 35 -6.35 14.91 9.20
CA PRO A 35 -7.80 14.77 9.03
C PRO A 35 -8.28 14.92 7.58
N LEU A 36 -7.52 15.62 6.73
CA LEU A 36 -7.85 15.80 5.32
C LEU A 36 -8.02 14.48 4.57
N LEU A 37 -7.30 13.44 4.96
CA LEU A 37 -7.42 12.10 4.35
C LEU A 37 -8.76 11.43 4.62
N LEU A 38 -9.48 11.80 5.68
CA LEU A 38 -10.79 11.24 5.98
C LEU A 38 -11.86 11.61 4.94
N ASN A 39 -11.66 12.72 4.24
CA ASN A 39 -12.52 13.17 3.15
C ASN A 39 -12.02 12.71 1.77
N SER A 40 -10.94 11.95 1.74
CA SER A 40 -10.34 11.44 0.50
C SER A 40 -11.19 10.34 -0.11
N LYS A 41 -11.22 10.30 -1.45
CA LYS A 41 -11.69 9.12 -2.20
C LYS A 41 -10.76 7.92 -2.06
N SER A 42 -9.63 8.09 -1.39
CA SER A 42 -8.55 7.12 -1.26
C SER A 42 -8.45 6.55 0.15
N LEU A 43 -9.59 6.30 0.78
CA LEU A 43 -9.64 5.61 2.08
C LEU A 43 -9.13 4.17 1.94
N PRO A 44 -8.49 3.62 2.97
CA PRO A 44 -8.18 2.19 3.04
C PRO A 44 -9.42 1.34 2.78
N ILE A 45 -9.26 0.30 1.98
CA ILE A 45 -10.35 -0.54 1.49
C ILE A 45 -10.29 -1.88 2.20
N ASN A 46 -11.35 -2.24 2.90
CA ASN A 46 -11.49 -3.59 3.44
C ASN A 46 -11.74 -4.58 2.30
N ASN A 47 -10.82 -5.52 2.10
CA ASN A 47 -10.83 -6.44 0.96
C ASN A 47 -12.00 -7.44 1.00
N THR A 48 -12.58 -7.72 2.17
CA THR A 48 -13.78 -8.56 2.26
C THR A 48 -15.01 -7.91 1.64
N ARG A 49 -14.99 -6.57 1.49
CA ARG A 49 -16.13 -5.77 0.99
C ARG A 49 -15.91 -5.24 -0.43
N SER A 50 -14.68 -5.27 -0.92
CA SER A 50 -14.33 -4.68 -2.22
C SER A 50 -13.34 -5.56 -2.95
N TRP A 51 -13.84 -6.42 -3.78
CA TRP A 51 -13.02 -7.25 -4.65
C TRP A 51 -12.51 -6.45 -5.85
N PRO A 52 -11.31 -6.76 -6.36
CA PRO A 52 -10.76 -6.13 -7.54
C PRO A 52 -11.69 -6.25 -8.77
N ASP A 53 -11.67 -5.25 -9.64
CA ASP A 53 -12.56 -5.24 -10.82
C ASP A 53 -12.22 -6.35 -11.79
N TRP A 54 -10.93 -6.70 -11.94
CA TRP A 54 -10.54 -7.84 -12.75
C TRP A 54 -11.20 -9.15 -12.25
N TRP A 55 -11.31 -9.34 -10.94
CA TRP A 55 -11.97 -10.53 -10.36
C TRP A 55 -13.46 -10.56 -10.67
N LYS A 56 -14.12 -9.42 -10.62
CA LYS A 56 -15.55 -9.30 -10.96
C LYS A 56 -15.81 -9.63 -12.42
N GLY A 57 -14.87 -9.28 -13.32
CA GLY A 57 -14.94 -9.51 -14.75
C GLY A 57 -14.60 -10.94 -15.20
N VAL A 58 -14.03 -11.79 -14.33
CA VAL A 58 -13.70 -13.18 -14.67
C VAL A 58 -14.94 -14.06 -14.59
N ASP A 59 -15.19 -14.85 -15.63
CA ASP A 59 -16.26 -15.86 -15.65
C ASP A 59 -16.07 -16.91 -14.58
N SER A 60 -17.16 -17.46 -14.03
CA SER A 60 -17.17 -18.54 -13.06
C SER A 60 -17.28 -19.93 -13.67
N THR A 61 -16.92 -20.07 -14.94
CA THR A 61 -16.93 -21.35 -15.67
C THR A 61 -15.93 -22.35 -15.11
N GLU A 62 -16.06 -23.62 -15.48
CA GLU A 62 -15.13 -24.66 -15.06
C GLU A 62 -13.69 -24.33 -15.54
N GLY A 63 -12.70 -24.52 -14.66
CA GLY A 63 -11.30 -24.15 -14.89
C GLY A 63 -10.97 -22.69 -14.66
N SER A 64 -11.95 -21.83 -14.36
CA SER A 64 -11.71 -20.43 -14.02
C SER A 64 -11.02 -20.26 -12.65
N VAL A 65 -10.10 -19.31 -12.57
CA VAL A 65 -9.47 -18.89 -11.30
C VAL A 65 -10.50 -18.42 -10.27
N ARG A 66 -11.65 -17.93 -10.71
CA ARG A 66 -12.75 -17.53 -9.83
C ARG A 66 -13.34 -18.67 -9.00
N ARG A 67 -13.14 -19.91 -9.41
CA ARG A 67 -13.53 -21.12 -8.65
C ARG A 67 -12.44 -21.61 -7.71
N CYS A 68 -11.27 -20.99 -7.73
CA CYS A 68 -10.18 -21.31 -6.81
C CYS A 68 -10.47 -20.66 -5.45
N ALA A 69 -10.87 -21.49 -4.46
CA ALA A 69 -11.14 -21.02 -3.11
C ALA A 69 -9.94 -20.29 -2.49
N GLY A 70 -8.71 -20.83 -2.67
CA GLY A 70 -7.51 -20.22 -2.14
C GLY A 70 -7.22 -18.83 -2.72
N THR A 71 -7.53 -18.59 -4.01
CA THR A 71 -7.41 -17.25 -4.60
C THR A 71 -8.47 -16.31 -4.03
N ALA A 72 -9.72 -16.76 -3.93
CA ALA A 72 -10.82 -15.98 -3.37
C ALA A 72 -10.53 -15.59 -1.91
N ASP A 73 -10.08 -16.54 -1.10
CA ASP A 73 -9.70 -16.32 0.29
C ASP A 73 -8.56 -15.30 0.37
N PHE A 74 -7.50 -15.46 -0.43
CA PHE A 74 -6.35 -14.57 -0.40
C PHE A 74 -6.71 -13.11 -0.76
N ILE A 75 -7.46 -12.87 -1.84
CA ILE A 75 -7.86 -11.50 -2.23
C ILE A 75 -8.86 -10.86 -1.26
N SER A 76 -9.52 -11.67 -0.43
CA SER A 76 -10.46 -11.20 0.59
C SER A 76 -9.79 -10.90 1.93
N LEU A 77 -8.53 -11.31 2.13
CA LEU A 77 -7.82 -11.07 3.39
C LEU A 77 -7.43 -9.61 3.55
N GLY A 78 -7.45 -9.12 4.78
CA GLY A 78 -6.91 -7.84 5.18
C GLY A 78 -7.54 -6.64 4.49
N PHE A 79 -6.72 -5.68 4.12
CA PHE A 79 -7.14 -4.42 3.53
C PHE A 79 -6.10 -3.89 2.54
N SER A 80 -6.51 -2.95 1.70
CA SER A 80 -5.67 -2.31 0.71
C SER A 80 -5.51 -0.82 0.99
N ILE A 81 -4.32 -0.29 0.75
CA ILE A 81 -4.03 1.14 0.83
C ILE A 81 -3.95 1.69 -0.59
N PRO A 82 -4.89 2.55 -1.00
CA PRO A 82 -4.82 3.26 -2.27
C PRO A 82 -3.91 4.48 -2.19
N MET A 83 -3.40 4.92 -3.34
CA MET A 83 -2.68 6.18 -3.46
C MET A 83 -3.61 7.35 -3.13
N TRP A 84 -3.13 8.29 -2.34
CA TRP A 84 -3.90 9.44 -1.84
C TRP A 84 -3.81 10.69 -2.71
N ALA A 85 -2.86 10.72 -3.65
CA ALA A 85 -2.67 11.81 -4.61
C ALA A 85 -2.10 11.26 -5.90
N ASN A 86 -2.20 12.02 -7.00
CA ASN A 86 -1.43 11.69 -8.20
C ASN A 86 0.05 11.95 -7.94
N ILE A 87 0.88 10.98 -8.26
CA ILE A 87 2.32 11.10 -8.15
C ILE A 87 2.95 10.83 -9.50
N THR A 88 3.72 11.79 -10.01
CA THR A 88 4.47 11.63 -11.25
C THR A 88 5.94 11.43 -10.94
N PHE A 89 6.53 10.40 -11.53
CA PHE A 89 7.94 10.07 -11.45
C PHE A 89 8.62 10.42 -12.77
N ARG A 90 9.72 11.19 -12.67
CA ARG A 90 10.58 11.55 -13.80
C ARG A 90 12.01 11.16 -13.51
N LEU A 91 12.74 10.74 -14.54
CA LEU A 91 14.18 10.65 -14.43
C LEU A 91 14.79 12.03 -14.41
N SER A 92 15.74 12.26 -13.48
CA SER A 92 16.55 13.47 -13.48
C SER A 92 17.30 13.62 -14.83
N PRO A 93 17.70 14.85 -15.20
CA PRO A 93 18.41 15.09 -16.47
C PRO A 93 19.66 14.23 -16.68
N ASN A 94 20.34 13.87 -15.58
CA ASN A 94 21.51 12.99 -15.61
C ASN A 94 21.13 11.49 -15.64
N LYS A 95 19.85 11.15 -15.62
CA LYS A 95 19.27 9.79 -15.59
C LYS A 95 19.78 8.90 -14.45
N ARG A 96 20.23 9.48 -13.34
CA ARG A 96 20.80 8.73 -12.21
C ARG A 96 19.84 8.56 -11.04
N GLN A 97 18.80 9.38 -10.97
CA GLN A 97 17.82 9.34 -9.88
C GLN A 97 16.43 9.68 -10.40
N TRP A 98 15.45 9.27 -9.65
CA TRP A 98 14.05 9.62 -9.87
C TRP A 98 13.73 10.90 -9.12
N GLU A 99 13.04 11.81 -9.80
CA GLU A 99 12.39 12.98 -9.24
C GLU A 99 10.89 12.68 -9.19
N SER A 100 10.21 13.17 -8.18
CA SER A 100 8.79 12.99 -8.03
C SER A 100 8.09 14.31 -7.79
N SER A 101 6.89 14.42 -8.31
CA SER A 101 6.00 15.53 -8.04
C SER A 101 4.61 15.01 -7.68
N PHE A 102 4.00 15.65 -6.68
CA PHE A 102 2.61 15.41 -6.32
C PHE A 102 1.73 16.43 -6.99
N ASP A 103 0.64 15.97 -7.57
CA ASP A 103 -0.46 16.82 -8.00
C ASP A 103 -1.45 16.94 -6.84
N ILE A 104 -1.13 17.84 -5.89
CA ILE A 104 -1.96 18.13 -4.74
C ILE A 104 -2.27 19.61 -4.78
N ALA A 105 -3.54 19.94 -4.88
CA ALA A 105 -4.01 21.30 -4.75
C ALA A 105 -3.87 21.77 -3.30
N GLY A 106 -2.96 22.73 -3.04
CA GLY A 106 -2.74 23.35 -1.74
C GLY A 106 -1.51 22.86 -0.97
N ASP A 107 -1.22 23.51 0.15
CA ASP A 107 -0.15 23.15 1.10
C ASP A 107 -0.49 21.84 1.82
N HIS A 108 -0.33 20.73 1.16
CA HIS A 108 -0.57 19.44 1.78
C HIS A 108 0.69 19.02 2.54
N PRO A 109 0.61 18.67 3.86
CA PRO A 109 1.78 18.33 4.67
C PRO A 109 2.56 17.09 4.18
N PHE A 110 2.00 16.33 3.25
CA PHE A 110 2.66 15.19 2.60
C PHE A 110 3.25 15.52 1.23
N GLY A 111 3.24 16.81 0.81
CA GLY A 111 3.55 17.20 -0.56
C GLY A 111 4.99 16.90 -0.99
N VAL A 112 5.97 17.41 -0.30
CA VAL A 112 7.38 17.36 -0.76
C VAL A 112 8.26 16.48 0.11
N GLU A 113 7.95 16.35 1.39
CA GLU A 113 8.73 15.52 2.35
C GLU A 113 8.38 14.02 2.24
N GLY A 114 7.39 13.67 1.44
CA GLY A 114 6.89 12.31 1.28
C GLY A 114 7.82 11.33 0.57
N PHE A 115 8.97 11.77 0.06
CA PHE A 115 9.92 10.92 -0.65
C PHE A 115 11.31 11.00 -0.02
N SER A 116 11.86 9.87 0.35
CA SER A 116 13.29 9.75 0.57
C SER A 116 13.87 8.70 -0.39
N PHE A 117 15.00 9.04 -1.02
CA PHE A 117 15.72 8.16 -1.93
C PHE A 117 16.79 7.37 -1.18
N GLU A 118 16.48 6.68 -0.10
CA GLU A 118 17.53 6.23 0.80
C GLU A 118 17.83 4.72 0.81
N GLN A 119 17.15 3.91 0.05
CA GLN A 119 17.53 2.49 0.02
C GLN A 119 18.27 2.15 -1.26
N THR A 120 19.56 2.48 -1.29
CA THR A 120 20.48 2.15 -2.38
C THR A 120 21.23 0.83 -2.16
N GLY A 121 20.81 -0.01 -1.25
CA GLY A 121 21.39 -1.31 -1.02
C GLY A 121 21.18 -2.27 -2.19
N PRO A 122 22.05 -3.25 -2.42
CA PRO A 122 21.88 -4.24 -3.47
C PRO A 122 20.75 -5.20 -3.09
N ILE A 123 19.51 -4.84 -3.48
CA ILE A 123 18.42 -5.81 -3.48
C ILE A 123 18.52 -6.59 -4.79
N PRO A 124 18.60 -7.94 -4.75
CA PRO A 124 18.92 -8.77 -5.92
C PRO A 124 18.01 -8.64 -7.13
N VAL A 125 16.84 -8.02 -6.96
CA VAL A 125 15.84 -7.83 -8.04
C VAL A 125 16.28 -6.86 -9.13
N THR A 126 17.42 -6.16 -8.95
CA THR A 126 17.91 -5.13 -9.88
C THR A 126 18.86 -5.62 -10.95
N GLU A 127 19.23 -6.89 -10.98
CA GLU A 127 20.20 -7.44 -11.93
C GLU A 127 19.73 -7.45 -13.40
N VAL A 128 18.47 -7.12 -13.65
CA VAL A 128 17.90 -7.16 -15.02
C VAL A 128 18.19 -5.88 -15.81
N ARG A 129 18.86 -4.87 -15.23
CA ARG A 129 19.05 -3.57 -15.88
C ARG A 129 20.50 -3.17 -15.96
N GLU A 130 20.96 -2.87 -17.16
CA GLU A 130 22.30 -2.34 -17.47
C GLU A 130 22.59 -0.95 -16.87
N VAL A 131 21.58 -0.29 -16.29
CA VAL A 131 21.70 1.07 -15.78
C VAL A 131 21.91 1.07 -14.26
N LYS A 132 23.09 1.51 -13.84
CA LYS A 132 23.42 1.76 -12.42
C LYS A 132 22.68 2.99 -11.89
N ARG A 133 21.43 2.85 -11.51
CA ARG A 133 20.63 3.91 -10.85
C ARG A 133 19.87 3.35 -9.66
N ALA A 134 19.57 4.24 -8.73
CA ALA A 134 18.67 3.91 -7.63
C ALA A 134 17.24 3.72 -8.17
N ASN A 135 16.74 2.49 -8.16
CA ASN A 135 15.38 2.17 -8.61
C ASN A 135 14.38 2.15 -7.46
N TYR A 136 14.82 2.42 -6.25
CA TYR A 136 13.98 2.35 -5.07
C TYR A 136 13.60 3.75 -4.60
N VAL A 137 12.31 3.91 -4.31
CA VAL A 137 11.75 5.14 -3.76
C VAL A 137 10.94 4.77 -2.53
N LYS A 138 11.19 5.47 -1.43
CA LYS A 138 10.40 5.31 -0.21
C LYS A 138 9.22 6.28 -0.25
N ILE A 139 8.01 5.74 -0.25
CA ILE A 139 6.78 6.50 -0.13
C ILE A 139 6.35 6.49 1.32
N ILE A 140 6.19 7.66 1.92
CA ILE A 140 5.71 7.78 3.29
C ILE A 140 4.21 7.47 3.30
N ASN A 141 3.85 6.37 3.93
CA ASN A 141 2.46 6.00 4.12
C ASN A 141 1.79 7.00 5.08
N PRO A 142 0.75 7.70 4.67
CA PRO A 142 0.08 8.67 5.53
C PRO A 142 -0.86 8.04 6.55
N TRP A 143 -0.94 6.71 6.59
CA TRP A 143 -1.75 5.95 7.53
C TRP A 143 -0.90 5.34 8.63
N VAL A 144 -1.29 5.60 9.85
CA VAL A 144 -0.79 4.88 11.04
C VAL A 144 -1.61 3.60 11.17
N ILE A 145 -0.93 2.46 11.34
CA ILE A 145 -1.56 1.14 11.43
C ILE A 145 -1.22 0.54 12.79
N LYS A 146 -2.24 0.15 13.54
CA LYS A 146 -2.07 -0.43 14.88
C LYS A 146 -2.84 -1.74 15.00
N THR A 147 -2.13 -2.78 15.43
CA THR A 147 -2.68 -4.11 15.73
C THR A 147 -2.55 -4.44 17.21
N ALA A 148 -3.17 -5.53 17.64
CA ALA A 148 -3.04 -6.05 19.00
C ALA A 148 -1.60 -6.41 19.35
N PRO A 149 -1.20 -6.36 20.62
CA PRO A 149 0.12 -6.80 21.07
C PRO A 149 0.45 -8.21 20.61
N GLY A 150 1.66 -8.41 20.07
CA GLY A 150 2.15 -9.67 19.54
C GLY A 150 1.70 -9.96 18.10
N TRP A 151 1.04 -9.00 17.43
CA TRP A 151 0.60 -9.14 16.03
C TRP A 151 1.47 -8.34 15.09
N SER A 152 1.75 -8.92 13.93
CA SER A 152 2.48 -8.28 12.83
C SER A 152 1.60 -8.24 11.60
N SER A 153 1.88 -7.32 10.70
CA SER A 153 1.20 -7.26 9.40
C SER A 153 2.15 -7.57 8.25
N MET A 154 1.68 -8.37 7.30
CA MET A 154 2.36 -8.62 6.05
C MET A 154 1.94 -7.55 5.04
N TYR A 155 2.92 -6.86 4.47
CA TYR A 155 2.76 -5.83 3.45
C TYR A 155 3.15 -6.42 2.11
N LEU A 156 2.24 -6.46 1.17
CA LEU A 156 2.40 -7.08 -0.13
C LEU A 156 2.15 -6.07 -1.26
N PRO A 157 2.73 -6.28 -2.45
CA PRO A 157 2.29 -5.55 -3.64
C PRO A 157 0.81 -5.84 -3.93
N PRO A 158 0.13 -5.00 -4.74
CA PRO A 158 -1.24 -5.25 -5.15
C PRO A 158 -1.40 -6.66 -5.73
N SER A 159 -2.36 -7.41 -5.20
CA SER A 159 -2.54 -8.80 -5.56
C SER A 159 -3.18 -8.92 -6.93
N TYR A 160 -2.48 -9.61 -7.84
CA TYR A 160 -2.94 -9.88 -9.22
C TYR A 160 -3.21 -8.62 -10.07
N GLU A 161 -2.69 -7.46 -9.66
CA GLU A 161 -2.76 -6.21 -10.42
C GLU A 161 -1.34 -5.65 -10.64
N PRO A 162 -0.48 -6.36 -11.37
CA PRO A 162 0.89 -5.92 -11.59
C PRO A 162 0.89 -4.67 -12.47
N ASP A 163 1.58 -3.63 -12.03
CA ASP A 163 1.92 -2.49 -12.88
C ASP A 163 3.25 -2.75 -13.58
N LYS A 164 3.34 -2.35 -14.85
CA LYS A 164 4.58 -2.49 -15.65
C LYS A 164 5.67 -1.49 -15.27
N ASN A 165 5.29 -0.40 -14.60
CA ASN A 165 6.19 0.70 -14.29
C ASN A 165 6.78 0.58 -12.88
N TRP A 166 6.13 -0.14 -11.98
CA TRP A 166 6.55 -0.23 -10.59
C TRP A 166 6.02 -1.48 -9.88
N THR A 167 6.61 -1.78 -8.73
CA THR A 167 6.09 -2.74 -7.76
C THR A 167 6.47 -2.31 -6.35
N ILE A 168 5.74 -2.76 -5.35
CA ILE A 168 6.08 -2.57 -3.93
C ILE A 168 6.86 -3.77 -3.44
N LEU A 169 7.91 -3.55 -2.65
CA LEU A 169 8.62 -4.63 -1.99
C LEU A 169 7.79 -5.17 -0.82
N PRO A 170 7.65 -6.49 -0.71
CA PRO A 170 6.96 -7.09 0.42
C PRO A 170 7.76 -6.92 1.71
N ALA A 171 7.05 -6.80 2.82
CA ALA A 171 7.66 -6.72 4.15
C ALA A 171 6.73 -7.30 5.22
N VAL A 172 7.31 -7.68 6.36
CA VAL A 172 6.57 -7.95 7.60
C VAL A 172 6.92 -6.85 8.58
N VAL A 173 5.90 -6.24 9.16
CA VAL A 173 6.03 -5.14 10.11
C VAL A 173 5.34 -5.50 11.41
N ASN A 174 6.02 -5.31 12.53
CA ASN A 174 5.46 -5.48 13.86
C ASN A 174 4.55 -4.28 14.18
N THR A 175 3.32 -4.32 13.67
CA THR A 175 2.37 -3.20 13.72
C THR A 175 1.74 -2.98 15.10
N ASP A 176 2.01 -3.87 16.04
CA ASP A 176 1.73 -3.67 17.45
C ASP A 176 2.69 -2.67 18.12
N TYR A 177 3.89 -2.52 17.56
CA TYR A 177 4.96 -1.67 18.07
C TYR A 177 5.32 -0.54 17.10
N TYR A 178 5.47 -0.84 15.81
CA TYR A 178 5.86 0.12 14.78
C TYR A 178 4.67 0.48 13.88
N HIS A 179 4.11 1.64 14.09
CA HIS A 179 2.84 2.04 13.47
C HIS A 179 2.97 2.82 12.15
N HIS A 180 4.19 3.30 11.82
CA HIS A 180 4.46 4.13 10.64
C HIS A 180 5.22 3.34 9.55
N ALA A 181 4.60 2.31 9.00
CA ALA A 181 5.24 1.52 7.96
C ALA A 181 5.14 2.23 6.60
N HIS A 182 6.29 2.49 5.99
CA HIS A 182 6.38 3.12 4.68
C HIS A 182 6.39 2.07 3.57
N MET A 183 6.07 2.51 2.34
CA MET A 183 6.13 1.67 1.15
C MET A 183 7.48 1.85 0.48
N VAL A 184 8.13 0.76 0.10
CA VAL A 184 9.31 0.82 -0.75
C VAL A 184 8.90 0.45 -2.16
N LEU A 185 8.90 1.44 -3.02
CA LEU A 185 8.57 1.30 -4.43
C LEU A 185 9.84 0.92 -5.20
N ASN A 186 9.80 -0.18 -5.95
CA ASN A 186 10.79 -0.51 -6.96
C ASN A 186 10.28 -0.01 -8.31
N VAL A 187 10.97 0.96 -8.89
CA VAL A 187 10.63 1.53 -10.20
C VAL A 187 11.16 0.62 -11.30
N LEU A 188 10.26 0.13 -12.14
CA LEU A 188 10.54 -0.77 -13.25
C LEU A 188 10.61 -0.06 -14.60
N SER A 189 10.06 1.15 -14.71
CA SER A 189 10.03 1.95 -15.94
C SER A 189 11.35 2.65 -16.22
N ASP A 190 11.60 2.92 -17.48
CA ASP A 190 12.68 3.81 -17.96
C ASP A 190 12.15 5.17 -18.45
N THR A 191 10.85 5.37 -18.41
CA THR A 191 10.15 6.57 -18.84
C THR A 191 9.34 7.18 -17.71
N GLU A 192 8.99 8.44 -17.85
CA GLU A 192 8.06 9.11 -16.97
C GLU A 192 6.75 8.34 -16.86
N PHE A 193 6.22 8.24 -15.64
CA PHE A 193 4.90 7.65 -15.39
C PHE A 193 4.23 8.31 -14.19
N THR A 194 2.91 8.18 -14.12
CA THR A 194 2.10 8.70 -13.02
C THR A 194 1.36 7.55 -12.35
N ILE A 195 1.39 7.51 -11.04
CA ILE A 195 0.51 6.67 -10.22
C ILE A 195 -0.70 7.53 -9.85
N PRO A 196 -1.90 7.20 -10.34
CA PRO A 196 -3.07 8.03 -10.08
C PRO A 196 -3.61 7.84 -8.65
N VAL A 197 -4.31 8.86 -8.17
CA VAL A 197 -5.10 8.78 -6.94
C VAL A 197 -6.08 7.60 -7.01
N GLY A 198 -6.18 6.82 -5.93
CA GLY A 198 -7.05 5.65 -5.86
C GLY A 198 -6.43 4.35 -6.39
N GLN A 199 -5.28 4.40 -7.07
CA GLN A 199 -4.53 3.19 -7.45
C GLN A 199 -4.14 2.41 -6.20
N ILE A 200 -4.48 1.13 -6.13
CA ILE A 200 -4.06 0.29 -5.02
C ILE A 200 -2.54 0.17 -5.02
N MET A 201 -1.93 0.53 -3.90
CA MET A 201 -0.48 0.51 -3.73
C MET A 201 -0.02 -0.70 -2.95
N GLN A 202 -0.79 -1.11 -1.96
CA GLN A 202 -0.37 -2.13 -1.03
C GLN A 202 -1.55 -2.95 -0.55
N HIS A 203 -1.36 -4.27 -0.46
CA HIS A 203 -2.24 -5.20 0.20
C HIS A 203 -1.64 -5.57 1.56
N ILE A 204 -2.38 -5.37 2.64
CA ILE A 204 -1.92 -5.57 4.01
C ILE A 204 -2.75 -6.65 4.68
N ILE A 205 -2.07 -7.68 5.18
CA ILE A 205 -2.67 -8.81 5.92
C ILE A 205 -2.11 -8.78 7.34
N PRO A 206 -2.95 -8.44 8.32
CA PRO A 206 -2.59 -8.44 9.73
C PRO A 206 -2.40 -9.84 10.29
#